data_d31d87022aaec7f3ccc38a749d3639a8
#
_entry.id   d31d87022aaec7f3ccc38a749d3639a8
#
_cell.length_a   1.000
_cell.length_b   1.000
_cell.length_c   1.000
_cell.angle_alpha   90.00
_cell.angle_beta   90.00
_cell.angle_gamma   90.00
#
_symmetry.space_group_name_H-M   'P 1'
#
loop_
_entity.id
_entity.type
_entity.pdbx_description
1 polymer ?
#
loop_
_entity_poly.entity_id
_entity_poly.type
_entity_poly.pdbx_seq_one_letter_code
_entity_poly.pdbx_strand_id
1 'polypeptide(L)'
;MKIGEKNYIQQLQLKNEEALFYVIDTYGGLLMAVIKKHLAAVPDRQEECMNDVLLKIWDHSSCFDEKKSSFKNWAAAVAKYCAIDYLRQYQRE
;
A
#
# COMPACT_ATOMS: atom_id res chain seq x y z
N MET A 1 22.52 -6.51 3.95
CA MET A 1 22.26 -5.43 2.97
C MET A 1 21.41 -4.35 3.62
N LYS A 2 21.77 -3.09 3.40
CA LYS A 2 20.97 -1.99 3.93
C LYS A 2 19.95 -1.55 2.89
N ILE A 3 18.67 -1.54 3.27
CA ILE A 3 17.59 -1.09 2.39
C ILE A 3 17.50 0.43 2.44
N GLY A 4 17.40 1.05 1.28
CA GLY A 4 17.29 2.50 1.15
C GLY A 4 16.58 2.89 -0.13
N GLU A 5 16.57 4.20 -0.40
CA GLU A 5 15.85 4.79 -1.54
C GLU A 5 16.24 4.17 -2.88
N LYS A 6 17.51 3.78 -3.03
CA LYS A 6 18.03 3.29 -4.33
C LYS A 6 17.70 1.84 -4.62
N ASN A 7 17.42 1.02 -3.59
CA ASN A 7 17.29 -0.42 -3.79
C ASN A 7 15.99 -1.03 -3.24
N TYR A 8 15.14 -0.25 -2.57
CA TYR A 8 13.97 -0.83 -1.91
C TYR A 8 12.99 -1.47 -2.88
N ILE A 9 12.82 -0.89 -4.06
CA ILE A 9 11.88 -1.43 -5.06
C ILE A 9 12.37 -2.79 -5.54
N GLN A 10 13.65 -2.88 -5.93
CA GLN A 10 14.23 -4.13 -6.38
C GLN A 10 14.17 -5.20 -5.28
N GLN A 11 14.51 -4.82 -4.06
CA GLN A 11 14.49 -5.76 -2.93
C GLN A 11 13.06 -6.19 -2.57
N LEU A 12 12.09 -5.29 -2.71
CA LEU A 12 10.68 -5.64 -2.53
C LEU A 12 10.24 -6.66 -3.59
N GLN A 13 10.64 -6.47 -4.83
CA GLN A 13 10.33 -7.40 -5.92
C GLN A 13 11.00 -8.76 -5.71
N LEU A 14 12.15 -8.79 -5.04
CA LEU A 14 12.84 -10.02 -4.65
C LEU A 14 12.30 -10.64 -3.37
N LYS A 15 11.21 -10.07 -2.82
CA LYS A 15 10.53 -10.56 -1.60
C LYS A 15 11.41 -10.49 -0.36
N ASN A 16 12.21 -9.43 -0.25
CA ASN A 16 12.96 -9.10 0.95
C ASN A 16 12.04 -8.34 1.92
N GLU A 17 11.74 -8.92 3.07
CA GLU A 17 10.83 -8.34 4.05
C GLU A 17 11.31 -6.97 4.57
N GLU A 18 12.62 -6.75 4.65
CA GLU A 18 13.16 -5.46 5.09
C GLU A 18 12.73 -4.33 4.15
N ALA A 19 12.56 -4.64 2.86
CA ALA A 19 12.07 -3.66 1.89
C ALA A 19 10.62 -3.29 2.18
N LEU A 20 9.80 -4.22 2.65
CA LEU A 20 8.43 -3.93 3.05
C LEU A 20 8.41 -3.00 4.27
N PHE A 21 9.27 -3.24 5.25
CA PHE A 21 9.39 -2.33 6.40
C PHE A 21 9.82 -0.93 5.97
N TYR A 22 10.72 -0.84 4.99
CA TYR A 22 11.09 0.46 4.41
C TYR A 22 9.88 1.18 3.80
N VAL A 23 9.03 0.44 3.08
CA VAL A 23 7.81 1.00 2.49
C VAL A 23 6.86 1.50 3.59
N ILE A 24 6.69 0.73 4.65
CA ILE A 24 5.84 1.12 5.77
C ILE A 24 6.36 2.40 6.42
N ASP A 25 7.66 2.46 6.70
CA ASP A 25 8.27 3.63 7.34
C ASP A 25 8.18 4.88 6.45
N THR A 26 8.38 4.71 5.15
CA THR A 26 8.44 5.84 4.21
C THR A 26 7.07 6.31 3.76
N TYR A 27 6.17 5.38 3.45
CA TYR A 27 4.89 5.67 2.82
C TYR A 27 3.68 5.31 3.67
N GLY A 28 3.87 4.69 4.85
CA GLY A 28 2.76 4.23 5.67
C GLY A 28 1.79 5.36 6.04
N GLY A 29 2.31 6.53 6.37
CA GLY A 29 1.48 7.70 6.68
C GLY A 29 0.64 8.14 5.50
N LEU A 30 1.23 8.17 4.30
CA LEU A 30 0.49 8.51 3.08
C LEU A 30 -0.60 7.49 2.78
N LEU A 31 -0.27 6.20 2.87
CA LEU A 31 -1.22 5.13 2.60
C LEU A 31 -2.39 5.19 3.59
N MET A 32 -2.11 5.39 4.86
CA MET A 32 -3.16 5.53 5.87
C MET A 32 -4.01 6.78 5.63
N ALA A 33 -3.41 7.88 5.19
CA ALA A 33 -4.16 9.10 4.86
C ALA A 33 -5.15 8.85 3.73
N VAL A 34 -4.74 8.11 2.70
CA VAL A 34 -5.63 7.72 1.59
C VAL A 34 -6.78 6.85 2.11
N ILE A 35 -6.48 5.86 2.95
CA ILE A 35 -7.48 4.98 3.54
C ILE A 35 -8.47 5.77 4.37
N LYS A 36 -8.01 6.65 5.23
CA LYS A 36 -8.88 7.46 6.11
C LYS A 36 -9.79 8.38 5.31
N LYS A 37 -9.30 8.91 4.19
CA LYS A 37 -10.11 9.76 3.32
C LYS A 37 -11.33 9.00 2.79
N HIS A 38 -11.15 7.75 2.38
CA HIS A 38 -12.22 6.94 1.80
C HIS A 38 -13.06 6.21 2.85
N LEU A 39 -12.48 5.88 4.01
CA LEU A 39 -13.14 5.11 5.07
C LEU A 39 -13.42 5.96 6.31
N ALA A 40 -13.63 7.27 6.15
CA ALA A 40 -13.93 8.16 7.27
C ALA A 40 -15.19 7.72 8.03
N ALA A 41 -16.18 7.16 7.34
CA ALA A 41 -17.43 6.69 7.94
C ALA A 41 -17.31 5.31 8.61
N VAL A 42 -16.19 4.61 8.40
CA VAL A 42 -15.99 3.25 8.91
C VAL A 42 -14.61 3.12 9.55
N PRO A 43 -14.33 3.88 10.64
CA PRO A 43 -12.98 3.91 11.22
C PRO A 43 -12.50 2.55 11.73
N ASP A 44 -13.41 1.68 12.12
CA ASP A 44 -13.07 0.32 12.60
C ASP A 44 -12.52 -0.59 11.50
N ARG A 45 -12.66 -0.20 10.22
CA ARG A 45 -12.14 -0.99 9.09
C ARG A 45 -10.82 -0.46 8.54
N GLN A 46 -10.33 0.66 9.05
CA GLN A 46 -9.14 1.32 8.48
C GLN A 46 -7.86 0.50 8.65
N GLU A 47 -7.65 -0.09 9.83
CA GLU A 47 -6.45 -0.90 10.09
C GLU A 47 -6.45 -2.20 9.28
N GLU A 48 -7.60 -2.85 9.19
CA GLU A 48 -7.74 -4.05 8.37
C GLU A 48 -7.44 -3.74 6.91
N CYS A 49 -7.95 -2.62 6.41
CA CYS A 49 -7.69 -2.17 5.06
C CYS A 49 -6.19 -1.91 4.85
N MET A 50 -5.51 -1.28 5.81
CA MET A 50 -4.07 -1.02 5.72
C MET A 50 -3.29 -2.33 5.61
N ASN A 51 -3.64 -3.35 6.40
CA ASN A 51 -3.01 -4.65 6.30
C ASN A 51 -3.19 -5.27 4.92
N ASP A 52 -4.39 -5.16 4.35
CA ASP A 52 -4.66 -5.67 3.01
C ASP A 52 -3.88 -4.91 1.94
N VAL A 53 -3.73 -3.59 2.10
CA VAL A 53 -2.94 -2.77 1.19
C VAL A 53 -1.49 -3.23 1.18
N LEU A 54 -0.92 -3.45 2.36
CA LEU A 54 0.47 -3.91 2.47
C LEU A 54 0.67 -5.28 1.84
N LEU A 55 -0.29 -6.20 2.04
CA LEU A 55 -0.26 -7.50 1.38
C LEU A 55 -0.33 -7.38 -0.14
N LYS A 56 -1.21 -6.51 -0.65
CA LYS A 56 -1.32 -6.29 -2.10
C LYS A 56 -0.05 -5.70 -2.68
N ILE A 57 0.56 -4.75 -1.99
CA ILE A 57 1.84 -4.17 -2.41
C ILE A 57 2.91 -5.27 -2.47
N TRP A 58 2.96 -6.11 -1.46
CA TRP A 58 3.90 -7.23 -1.40
C TRP A 58 3.66 -8.22 -2.54
N ASP A 59 2.43 -8.67 -2.69
CA ASP A 59 2.08 -9.70 -3.68
C ASP A 59 2.24 -9.21 -5.10
N HIS A 60 1.93 -7.94 -5.36
CA HIS A 60 1.94 -7.36 -6.70
C HIS A 60 3.17 -6.52 -7.01
N SER A 61 4.19 -6.56 -6.16
CA SER A 61 5.40 -5.76 -6.35
C SER A 61 6.09 -6.05 -7.69
N SER A 62 6.02 -7.29 -8.17
CA SER A 62 6.60 -7.67 -9.47
C SER A 62 5.86 -7.06 -10.66
N CYS A 63 4.63 -6.60 -10.47
CA CYS A 63 3.83 -5.95 -11.51
C CYS A 63 4.10 -4.45 -11.61
N PHE A 64 4.80 -3.90 -10.61
CA PHE A 64 5.12 -2.48 -10.61
C PHE A 64 6.18 -2.18 -11.68
N ASP A 65 5.93 -1.12 -12.46
CA ASP A 65 6.83 -0.68 -13.53
C ASP A 65 7.16 0.80 -13.32
N GLU A 66 8.43 1.08 -13.00
CA GLU A 66 8.93 2.45 -12.78
C GLU A 66 8.74 3.36 -13.99
N LYS A 67 8.65 2.78 -15.18
CA LYS A 67 8.47 3.54 -16.42
C LYS A 67 7.05 4.07 -16.55
N LYS A 68 6.07 3.45 -15.89
CA LYS A 68 4.66 3.83 -15.96
C LYS A 68 4.24 4.81 -14.88
N SER A 69 4.81 4.68 -13.69
CA SER A 69 4.47 5.58 -12.58
C SER A 69 5.54 5.51 -11.51
N SER A 70 5.54 6.49 -10.58
CA SER A 70 6.37 6.40 -9.39
C SER A 70 5.81 5.33 -8.44
N PHE A 71 6.67 4.78 -7.60
CA PHE A 71 6.24 3.81 -6.58
C PHE A 71 5.19 4.44 -5.66
N LYS A 72 5.42 5.69 -5.24
CA LYS A 72 4.49 6.44 -4.39
C LYS A 72 3.09 6.47 -4.99
N ASN A 73 2.98 6.83 -6.26
CA ASN A 73 1.68 6.91 -6.94
C ASN A 73 1.04 5.54 -7.12
N TRP A 74 1.83 4.53 -7.45
CA TRP A 74 1.34 3.17 -7.57
C TRP A 74 0.79 2.64 -6.24
N ALA A 75 1.56 2.81 -5.16
CA ALA A 75 1.15 2.35 -3.83
C ALA A 75 -0.10 3.11 -3.34
N ALA A 76 -0.16 4.43 -3.59
CA ALA A 76 -1.34 5.23 -3.24
C ALA A 76 -2.58 4.76 -4.00
N ALA A 77 -2.43 4.38 -5.26
CA ALA A 77 -3.54 3.82 -6.06
C ALA A 77 -4.00 2.47 -5.48
N VAL A 78 -3.07 1.62 -5.07
CA VAL A 78 -3.42 0.35 -4.40
C VAL A 78 -4.24 0.62 -3.15
N ALA A 79 -3.83 1.59 -2.32
CA ALA A 79 -4.56 1.97 -1.11
C ALA A 79 -5.95 2.51 -1.44
N LYS A 80 -6.06 3.37 -2.44
CA LYS A 80 -7.33 3.96 -2.86
C LYS A 80 -8.33 2.88 -3.28
N TYR A 81 -7.93 1.99 -4.18
CA TYR A 81 -8.86 0.98 -4.68
C TYR A 81 -9.22 -0.06 -3.63
N CYS A 82 -8.28 -0.40 -2.75
CA CYS A 82 -8.56 -1.28 -1.63
C CYS A 82 -9.60 -0.65 -0.69
N ALA A 83 -9.44 0.64 -0.37
CA ALA A 83 -10.38 1.36 0.48
C ALA A 83 -11.76 1.47 -0.16
N ILE A 84 -11.81 1.72 -1.48
CA ILE A 84 -13.08 1.77 -2.21
C ILE A 84 -13.81 0.42 -2.14
N ASP A 85 -13.08 -0.69 -2.26
CA ASP A 85 -13.66 -2.02 -2.14
C ASP A 85 -14.23 -2.25 -0.75
N TYR A 86 -13.54 -1.83 0.30
CA TYR A 86 -14.03 -1.90 1.67
C TYR A 86 -15.32 -1.09 1.84
N LEU A 87 -15.35 0.11 1.29
CA LEU A 87 -16.53 0.98 1.36
C LEU A 87 -17.73 0.34 0.66
N ARG A 88 -17.52 -0.28 -0.50
CA ARG A 88 -18.57 -0.98 -1.22
C ARG A 88 -19.13 -2.14 -0.41
N GLN A 89 -18.27 -2.91 0.24
CA GLN A 89 -18.70 -4.00 1.11
C GLN A 89 -19.53 -3.49 2.28
N TYR A 90 -19.10 -2.39 2.89
CA TYR A 90 -19.83 -1.76 3.99
C TYR A 90 -21.23 -1.32 3.53
N GLN A 91 -21.34 -0.74 2.35
CA GLN A 91 -22.62 -0.25 1.81
C GLN A 91 -23.58 -1.37 1.48
N ARG A 92 -23.08 -2.60 1.26
CA ARG A 92 -23.91 -3.78 1.04
C ARG A 92 -24.45 -4.40 2.32
N GLU A 93 -23.79 -4.14 3.42
CA GLU A 93 -24.23 -4.60 4.74
C GLU A 93 -25.38 -3.73 5.25
#